data_0ff4da40dc3455420efcfe0a6d7f8f94
#
_entry.id   0ff4da40dc3455420efcfe0a6d7f8f94
#
_cell.length_a   1.000
_cell.length_b   1.000
_cell.length_c   1.000
_cell.angle_alpha   90.00
_cell.angle_beta   90.00
_cell.angle_gamma   90.00
#
_symmetry.space_group_name_H-M   'P 1'
#
loop_
_entity.id
_entity.type
_entity.pdbx_description
1 polymer ?
#
loop_
_entity_poly.entity_id
_entity_poly.type
_entity_poly.pdbx_seq_one_letter_code
_entity_poly.pdbx_strand_id
1 'polypeptide(L)'
;MSVVISDAWRQRFGGTARLYGEKALQCFADAHVCVVGIGGVGSWAAEALARTGIGAITLIDMDDVCVTNTNRQIHALSGNVGLAKAEVMAERIRLINPECRVTVVDDFVTPENVAEYLGVGFSYVIDAIRSEERRVG
;
A
#
# COMPACT_ATOMS: atom_id res chain seq x y z
N MET A 1 -1.37 12.21 -17.15
CA MET A 1 -0.02 12.27 -17.71
C MET A 1 0.81 11.11 -17.18
N SER A 2 1.53 10.41 -18.05
CA SER A 2 2.29 9.22 -17.64
C SER A 2 3.55 9.57 -16.85
N VAL A 3 3.85 8.75 -15.88
CA VAL A 3 5.08 8.82 -15.10
C VAL A 3 6.27 8.47 -16.01
N VAL A 4 7.35 9.25 -15.90
CA VAL A 4 8.59 8.93 -16.62
C VAL A 4 9.30 7.78 -15.91
N ILE A 5 9.61 6.72 -16.65
CA ILE A 5 10.33 5.57 -16.11
C ILE A 5 11.81 5.91 -16.03
N SER A 6 12.33 6.07 -14.82
CA SER A 6 13.75 6.33 -14.59
C SER A 6 14.60 5.07 -14.80
N ASP A 7 15.91 5.26 -14.92
CA ASP A 7 16.83 4.12 -14.98
C ASP A 7 16.78 3.29 -13.70
N ALA A 8 16.67 3.93 -12.54
CA ALA A 8 16.55 3.24 -11.27
C ALA A 8 15.27 2.41 -11.18
N TRP A 9 14.16 2.94 -11.69
CA TRP A 9 12.90 2.20 -11.79
C TRP A 9 13.05 0.96 -12.65
N ARG A 10 13.67 1.14 -13.80
CA ARG A 10 13.89 0.03 -14.74
C ARG A 10 14.82 -1.03 -14.15
N GLN A 11 15.82 -0.64 -13.39
CA GLN A 11 16.68 -1.60 -12.69
C GLN A 11 15.88 -2.43 -11.68
N ARG A 12 14.99 -1.78 -10.92
CA ARG A 12 14.17 -2.47 -9.91
C ARG A 12 13.09 -3.34 -10.52
N PHE A 13 12.40 -2.84 -11.54
CA PHE A 13 11.16 -3.44 -12.04
C PHE A 13 11.24 -3.89 -13.51
N GLY A 14 12.42 -3.90 -14.10
CA GLY A 14 12.60 -4.35 -15.47
C GLY A 14 12.15 -5.80 -15.71
N GLY A 15 12.18 -6.63 -14.67
CA GLY A 15 11.65 -7.99 -14.75
C GLY A 15 10.16 -8.04 -15.02
N THR A 16 9.42 -7.03 -14.56
CA THR A 16 8.00 -6.88 -14.87
C THR A 16 7.79 -6.70 -16.37
N ALA A 17 8.62 -5.86 -16.99
CA ALA A 17 8.55 -5.63 -18.44
C ALA A 17 8.88 -6.89 -19.21
N ARG A 18 9.86 -7.66 -18.76
CA ARG A 18 10.22 -8.94 -19.41
C ARG A 18 9.11 -9.98 -19.31
N LEU A 19 8.38 -9.98 -18.20
CA LEU A 19 7.31 -10.96 -17.94
C LEU A 19 5.98 -10.55 -18.57
N TYR A 20 5.60 -9.27 -18.45
CA TYR A 20 4.27 -8.77 -18.84
C TYR A 20 4.31 -7.74 -19.97
N GLY A 21 5.46 -7.28 -20.39
CA GLY A 21 5.65 -6.29 -21.45
C GLY A 21 5.87 -4.87 -20.94
N GLU A 22 6.41 -4.02 -21.80
CA GLU A 22 6.68 -2.61 -21.47
C GLU A 22 5.42 -1.83 -21.10
N LYS A 23 4.31 -2.15 -21.75
CA LYS A 23 3.02 -1.52 -21.49
C LYS A 23 2.56 -1.77 -20.06
N ALA A 24 2.76 -2.98 -19.54
CA ALA A 24 2.42 -3.33 -18.17
C ALA A 24 3.29 -2.56 -17.18
N LEU A 25 4.60 -2.45 -17.45
CA LEU A 25 5.51 -1.68 -16.61
C LEU A 25 5.01 -0.22 -16.45
N GLN A 26 4.66 0.41 -17.58
CA GLN A 26 4.15 1.78 -17.57
C GLN A 26 2.80 1.89 -16.86
N CYS A 27 1.93 0.92 -17.10
CA CYS A 27 0.60 0.87 -16.47
C CYS A 27 0.71 0.80 -14.95
N PHE A 28 1.60 -0.03 -14.44
CA PHE A 28 1.85 -0.13 -12.99
C PHE A 28 2.45 1.15 -12.44
N ALA A 29 3.39 1.76 -13.13
CA ALA A 29 4.00 3.02 -12.71
C ALA A 29 2.97 4.16 -12.65
N ASP A 30 2.00 4.15 -13.54
CA ASP A 30 0.93 5.15 -13.59
C ASP A 30 -0.22 4.86 -12.63
N ALA A 31 -0.30 3.66 -12.07
CA ALA A 31 -1.39 3.25 -11.22
C ALA A 31 -1.31 3.87 -9.82
N HIS A 32 -2.47 4.13 -9.25
CA HIS A 32 -2.63 4.56 -7.88
C HIS A 32 -3.56 3.58 -7.17
N VAL A 33 -3.04 2.78 -6.26
CA VAL A 33 -3.80 1.75 -5.54
C VAL A 33 -3.96 2.16 -4.09
N CYS A 34 -5.18 2.01 -3.58
CA CYS A 34 -5.49 2.25 -2.18
C CYS A 34 -5.63 0.90 -1.46
N VAL A 35 -4.98 0.77 -0.29
CA VAL A 35 -5.14 -0.39 0.59
C VAL A 35 -5.84 0.07 1.86
N VAL A 36 -7.02 -0.45 2.12
CA VAL A 36 -7.80 -0.14 3.31
C VAL A 36 -7.62 -1.28 4.31
N GLY A 37 -6.99 -0.97 5.43
CA GLY A 37 -6.64 -1.95 6.46
C GLY A 37 -5.25 -2.55 6.23
N ILE A 38 -4.33 -2.30 7.16
CA ILE A 38 -2.92 -2.72 7.07
C ILE A 38 -2.66 -3.81 8.12
N GLY A 39 -3.45 -4.86 8.07
CA GLY A 39 -3.35 -6.01 8.96
C GLY A 39 -2.75 -7.23 8.27
N GLY A 40 -3.34 -8.41 8.57
CA GLY A 40 -2.84 -9.69 8.06
C GLY A 40 -2.90 -9.86 6.56
N VAL A 41 -3.88 -9.23 5.90
CA VAL A 41 -3.99 -9.25 4.42
C VAL A 41 -3.39 -7.98 3.85
N GLY A 42 -3.77 -6.82 4.37
CA GLY A 42 -3.38 -5.53 3.80
C GLY A 42 -1.89 -5.25 3.87
N SER A 43 -1.20 -5.68 4.93
CA SER A 43 0.25 -5.46 5.03
C SER A 43 1.00 -6.21 3.93
N TRP A 44 0.62 -7.45 3.65
CA TRP A 44 1.24 -8.24 2.59
C TRP A 44 0.84 -7.74 1.20
N ALA A 45 -0.42 -7.28 1.04
CA ALA A 45 -0.86 -6.66 -0.21
C ALA A 45 -0.05 -5.41 -0.53
N ALA A 46 0.16 -4.55 0.46
CA ALA A 46 0.97 -3.34 0.29
C ALA A 46 2.41 -3.68 -0.10
N GLU A 47 2.99 -4.69 0.53
CA GLU A 47 4.33 -5.20 0.19
C GLU A 47 4.38 -5.65 -1.27
N ALA A 48 3.40 -6.44 -1.69
CA ALA A 48 3.33 -6.96 -3.05
C ALA A 48 3.18 -5.86 -4.09
N LEU A 49 2.35 -4.86 -3.80
CA LEU A 49 2.17 -3.70 -4.69
C LEU A 49 3.47 -2.93 -4.87
N ALA A 50 4.18 -2.67 -3.78
CA ALA A 50 5.45 -1.95 -3.84
C ALA A 50 6.47 -2.72 -4.69
N ARG A 51 6.56 -4.03 -4.51
CA ARG A 51 7.50 -4.89 -5.24
C ARG A 51 7.09 -5.14 -6.69
N THR A 52 5.83 -4.90 -7.03
CA THR A 52 5.35 -4.97 -8.41
C THR A 52 5.70 -3.71 -9.21
N GLY A 53 5.99 -2.61 -8.53
CA GLY A 53 6.29 -1.34 -9.17
C GLY A 53 5.06 -0.47 -9.39
N ILE A 54 4.13 -0.49 -8.43
CA ILE A 54 3.00 0.43 -8.44
C ILE A 54 3.51 1.82 -8.10
N GLY A 55 3.16 2.82 -8.90
CA GLY A 55 3.71 4.17 -8.79
C GLY A 55 3.19 5.00 -7.63
N ALA A 56 1.96 4.77 -7.19
CA ALA A 56 1.37 5.47 -6.06
C ALA A 56 0.52 4.53 -5.22
N ILE A 57 0.70 4.58 -3.90
CA ILE A 57 -0.01 3.74 -2.95
C ILE A 57 -0.54 4.61 -1.82
N THR A 58 -1.83 4.49 -1.55
CA THR A 58 -2.45 5.13 -0.38
C THR A 58 -2.79 4.05 0.64
N LEU A 59 -2.39 4.28 1.88
CA LEU A 59 -2.61 3.34 2.99
C LEU A 59 -3.57 4.00 3.98
N ILE A 60 -4.66 3.31 4.29
CA ILE A 60 -5.67 3.81 5.25
C ILE A 60 -5.75 2.83 6.40
N ASP A 61 -5.30 3.25 7.57
CA ASP A 61 -5.37 2.48 8.82
C ASP A 61 -5.10 3.41 9.99
N MET A 62 -5.76 3.18 11.12
CA MET A 62 -5.58 3.99 12.31
C MET A 62 -4.94 3.19 13.46
N ASP A 63 -4.73 1.90 13.28
CA ASP A 63 -4.19 1.04 14.34
C ASP A 63 -2.67 1.16 14.48
N ASP A 64 -2.18 0.83 15.66
CA ASP A 64 -0.76 0.72 15.94
C ASP A 64 -0.32 -0.74 15.87
N VAL A 65 0.97 -0.94 15.57
CA VAL A 65 1.57 -2.28 15.57
C VAL A 65 1.55 -2.85 16.98
N CYS A 66 1.03 -4.07 17.10
CA CYS A 66 0.97 -4.80 18.36
C CYS A 66 1.88 -6.03 18.27
N VAL A 67 2.47 -6.41 19.40
CA VAL A 67 3.34 -7.61 19.46
C VAL A 67 2.60 -8.87 18.98
N THR A 68 1.29 -8.94 19.20
CA THR A 68 0.47 -10.08 18.75
C THR A 68 0.32 -10.17 17.25
N ASN A 69 0.66 -9.10 16.51
CA ASN A 69 0.63 -9.10 15.06
C ASN A 69 1.81 -9.84 14.43
N THR A 70 2.81 -10.21 15.23
CA THR A 70 4.07 -10.82 14.78
C THR A 70 3.87 -12.05 13.91
N ASN A 71 2.87 -12.86 14.21
CA ASN A 71 2.67 -14.14 13.52
C ASN A 71 2.08 -14.02 12.10
N ARG A 72 1.63 -12.84 11.68
CA ARG A 72 0.93 -12.73 10.38
C ARG A 72 1.03 -11.37 9.68
N GLN A 73 1.63 -10.36 10.28
CA GLN A 73 1.69 -9.02 9.69
C GLN A 73 3.14 -8.60 9.46
N ILE A 74 3.45 -8.21 8.23
CA ILE A 74 4.84 -7.99 7.80
C ILE A 74 5.53 -6.84 8.54
N HIS A 75 4.77 -5.82 8.93
CA HIS A 75 5.32 -4.66 9.65
C HIS A 75 5.62 -4.95 11.12
N ALA A 76 5.17 -6.09 11.64
CA ALA A 76 5.25 -6.39 13.08
C ALA A 76 6.64 -6.92 13.45
N LEU A 77 7.57 -6.00 13.54
CA LEU A 77 8.94 -6.23 14.01
C LEU A 77 9.08 -5.63 15.41
N SER A 78 10.01 -6.15 16.20
CA SER A 78 10.15 -5.72 17.60
C SER A 78 10.34 -4.21 17.75
N GLY A 79 11.08 -3.58 16.84
CA GLY A 79 11.32 -2.15 16.88
C GLY A 79 10.12 -1.29 16.45
N ASN A 80 9.07 -1.91 15.91
CA ASN A 80 7.90 -1.20 15.37
C ASN A 80 6.68 -1.25 16.29
N VAL A 81 6.72 -2.02 17.38
CA VAL A 81 5.59 -2.13 18.30
C VAL A 81 5.24 -0.75 18.87
N GLY A 82 3.97 -0.39 18.78
CA GLY A 82 3.46 0.91 19.23
C GLY A 82 3.46 1.99 18.15
N LEU A 83 4.09 1.75 17.01
CA LEU A 83 4.07 2.71 15.89
C LEU A 83 2.83 2.49 15.03
N ALA A 84 2.39 3.53 14.33
CA ALA A 84 1.25 3.44 13.43
C ALA A 84 1.53 2.47 12.27
N LYS A 85 0.64 1.51 12.06
CA LYS A 85 0.80 0.49 10.99
C LYS A 85 0.99 1.12 9.62
N ALA A 86 0.19 2.12 9.29
CA ALA A 86 0.26 2.77 7.98
C ALA A 86 1.59 3.51 7.79
N GLU A 87 2.09 4.16 8.83
CA GLU A 87 3.39 4.86 8.76
C GLU A 87 4.55 3.88 8.59
N VAL A 88 4.54 2.78 9.34
CA VAL A 88 5.58 1.74 9.23
C VAL A 88 5.59 1.13 7.83
N MET A 89 4.41 0.84 7.29
CA MET A 89 4.31 0.32 5.91
C MET A 89 4.74 1.34 4.87
N ALA A 90 4.41 2.62 5.07
CA ALA A 90 4.83 3.68 4.15
C ALA A 90 6.35 3.77 4.09
N GLU A 91 7.01 3.73 5.23
CA GLU A 91 8.47 3.74 5.29
C GLU A 91 9.06 2.52 4.58
N ARG A 92 8.49 1.34 4.83
CA ARG A 92 8.92 0.11 4.17
C ARG A 92 8.76 0.18 2.66
N ILE A 93 7.65 0.72 2.17
CA ILE A 93 7.41 0.90 0.73
C ILE A 93 8.48 1.83 0.13
N ARG A 94 8.80 2.92 0.81
CA ARG A 94 9.84 3.86 0.34
C ARG A 94 11.22 3.22 0.30
N LEU A 95 11.51 2.26 1.18
CA LEU A 95 12.76 1.50 1.15
C LEU A 95 12.79 0.49 -0.01
N ILE A 96 11.64 -0.05 -0.40
CA ILE A 96 11.53 -0.94 -1.56
C ILE A 96 11.65 -0.12 -2.86
N ASN A 97 10.92 0.99 -2.93
CA ASN A 97 10.88 1.86 -4.10
C ASN A 97 10.86 3.33 -3.67
N PRO A 98 12.03 4.01 -3.64
CA PRO A 98 12.08 5.42 -3.24
C PRO A 98 11.26 6.36 -4.11
N GLU A 99 10.92 5.96 -5.33
CA GLU A 99 10.13 6.77 -6.25
C GLU A 99 8.63 6.54 -6.13
N CYS A 100 8.20 5.62 -5.28
CA CYS A 100 6.77 5.39 -5.05
C CYS A 100 6.18 6.58 -4.26
N ARG A 101 5.05 7.09 -4.73
CA ARG A 101 4.32 8.16 -4.04
C ARG A 101 3.39 7.51 -3.02
N VAL A 102 3.74 7.59 -1.75
CA VAL A 102 2.97 6.96 -0.67
C VAL A 102 2.22 8.02 0.12
N THR A 103 0.92 7.82 0.27
CA THR A 103 0.05 8.67 1.09
C THR A 103 -0.49 7.84 2.25
N VAL A 104 -0.39 8.38 3.46
CA VAL A 104 -0.92 7.74 4.67
C VAL A 104 -2.16 8.51 5.12
N VAL A 105 -3.25 7.77 5.35
CA VAL A 105 -4.47 8.30 5.95
C VAL A 105 -4.65 7.61 7.31
N ASP A 106 -4.41 8.34 8.38
CA ASP A 106 -4.49 7.85 9.76
C ASP A 106 -5.94 7.94 10.24
N ASP A 107 -6.78 7.06 9.70
CA ASP A 107 -8.20 7.02 10.00
C ASP A 107 -8.79 5.65 9.62
N PHE A 108 -10.03 5.42 10.01
CA PHE A 108 -10.84 4.31 9.54
C PHE A 108 -11.80 4.79 8.46
N VAL A 109 -12.12 3.94 7.50
CA VAL A 109 -13.17 4.22 6.53
C VAL A 109 -14.52 3.97 7.17
N THR A 110 -15.36 4.98 7.17
CA THR A 110 -16.72 4.96 7.74
C THR A 110 -17.72 5.42 6.69
N PRO A 111 -19.04 5.21 6.89
CA PRO A 111 -20.03 5.74 5.96
C PRO A 111 -19.94 7.27 5.77
N GLU A 112 -19.46 7.99 6.78
CA GLU A 112 -19.35 9.45 6.72
C GLU A 112 -18.19 9.94 5.89
N ASN A 113 -17.08 9.17 5.79
CA ASN A 113 -15.86 9.60 5.10
C ASN A 113 -15.52 8.80 3.84
N VAL A 114 -16.27 7.74 3.54
CA VAL A 114 -15.94 6.84 2.42
C VAL A 114 -15.87 7.59 1.08
N ALA A 115 -16.78 8.51 0.85
CA ALA A 115 -16.80 9.29 -0.39
C ALA A 115 -15.57 10.20 -0.49
N GLU A 116 -15.15 10.80 0.62
CA GLU A 116 -13.96 11.64 0.67
C GLU A 116 -12.69 10.84 0.40
N TYR A 117 -12.51 9.70 1.09
CA TYR A 117 -11.29 8.94 1.00
C TYR A 117 -11.20 8.08 -0.26
N LEU A 118 -12.29 7.47 -0.67
CA LEU A 118 -12.28 6.54 -1.81
C LEU A 118 -12.76 7.16 -3.11
N GLY A 119 -13.24 8.40 -3.08
CA GLY A 119 -13.73 9.10 -4.27
C GLY A 119 -12.67 9.84 -5.06
N VAL A 120 -11.38 9.65 -4.76
CA VAL A 120 -10.31 10.45 -5.37
C VAL A 120 -9.77 9.88 -6.68
N GLY A 121 -10.38 8.86 -7.22
CA GLY A 121 -9.98 8.33 -8.54
C GLY A 121 -8.85 7.32 -8.51
N PHE A 122 -8.85 6.42 -7.54
CA PHE A 122 -7.88 5.32 -7.51
C PHE A 122 -8.05 4.39 -8.71
N SER A 123 -6.94 3.84 -9.21
CA SER A 123 -6.98 2.79 -10.22
C SER A 123 -7.62 1.52 -9.66
N TYR A 124 -7.39 1.24 -8.38
CA TYR A 124 -7.88 0.06 -7.68
C TYR A 124 -7.94 0.31 -6.18
N VAL A 125 -8.88 -0.32 -5.51
CA VAL A 125 -8.99 -0.28 -4.04
C VAL A 125 -8.99 -1.71 -3.53
N ILE A 126 -8.10 -2.01 -2.60
CA ILE A 126 -8.05 -3.31 -1.90
C ILE A 126 -8.66 -3.10 -0.52
N ASP A 127 -9.81 -3.72 -0.29
CA ASP A 127 -10.47 -3.72 1.01
C ASP A 127 -9.98 -4.92 1.80
N ALA A 128 -9.10 -4.66 2.76
CA ALA A 128 -8.47 -5.68 3.59
C ALA A 128 -8.91 -5.59 5.06
N ILE A 129 -10.04 -4.95 5.32
CA ILE A 129 -10.62 -4.87 6.66
C ILE A 129 -11.26 -6.22 7.02
N ARG A 130 -11.00 -6.70 8.23
CA ARG A 130 -11.64 -7.93 8.71
C ARG A 130 -13.14 -7.73 8.86
N SER A 131 -13.91 -8.81 8.69
CA SER A 131 -15.37 -8.74 8.72
C SER A 131 -15.94 -8.22 10.06
N GLU A 132 -15.28 -8.51 11.17
CA GLU A 132 -15.65 -7.98 12.48
C GLU A 132 -15.57 -6.47 12.53
N GLU A 133 -14.51 -5.91 11.95
CA GLU A 133 -14.30 -4.45 11.90
C GLU A 133 -15.35 -3.78 11.03
N ARG A 134 -15.74 -4.42 9.92
CA ARG A 134 -16.80 -3.90 9.05
C ARG A 134 -18.14 -3.81 9.76
N ARG A 135 -18.44 -4.77 10.64
CA ARG A 135 -19.71 -4.77 11.39
C ARG A 135 -19.74 -3.66 12.42
N VAL A 136 -18.60 -3.33 12.99
CA VAL A 136 -18.48 -2.30 14.03
C VAL A 136 -18.51 -0.91 13.39
N GLY A 137 -17.88 -0.79 12.26
CA GLY A 137 -17.84 0.46 11.51
C GLY A 137 -19.09 0.67 10.71
#